data_f7621a22996905a1b4fca046c4801fca
#
_entry.id   f7621a22996905a1b4fca046c4801fca
#
_cell.length_a   1.000
_cell.length_b   1.000
_cell.length_c   1.000
_cell.angle_alpha   90.00
_cell.angle_beta   90.00
_cell.angle_gamma   90.00
#
_symmetry.space_group_name_H-M   'P 1'
#
loop_
_entity.id
_entity.type
_entity.pdbx_description
1 polymer ?
#
loop_
_entity_poly.entity_id
_entity_poly.type
_entity_poly.pdbx_seq_one_letter_code
_entity_poly.pdbx_strand_id
1 'polypeptide(L)'
;MRSLTTNHRSLTTVYKEQKMSLVRVLVGTRKGAFVLMSDGKREKWDVSGPHFAGWEIYHMKGSPADPNRLYASQSSGWFGQIIQRSDDGGKTWHQPGLPAGQPAAPGPPQSESNKFAYDTSSDTGKRLTTHQFYDGTQHPWEFKRVWHVEPSLTDPETVYAGVEDAALFRSSDGGKNWQELPGLRGHGTGPKWQPGAGGMCLHTIILDPSNPGRIFIAISAAGAF
;
A
#
# COMPACT_ATOMS: atom_id res chain seq x y z
N MET A 1 17.98 -79.15 4.94
CA MET A 1 18.42 -77.86 4.46
C MET A 1 17.29 -76.88 4.52
N ARG A 2 17.29 -75.93 5.50
CA ARG A 2 16.28 -74.91 5.57
C ARG A 2 16.99 -73.57 5.16
N SER A 3 16.49 -72.93 4.10
CA SER A 3 16.94 -71.64 3.59
C SER A 3 16.40 -70.52 4.50
N LEU A 4 17.31 -69.69 5.04
CA LEU A 4 17.02 -68.47 5.75
C LEU A 4 16.99 -67.35 4.75
N THR A 5 15.79 -66.80 4.50
CA THR A 5 15.60 -65.58 3.68
C THR A 5 15.73 -64.37 4.58
N THR A 6 16.79 -63.59 4.41
CA THR A 6 17.04 -62.33 5.14
C THR A 6 16.27 -61.21 4.47
N ASN A 7 15.23 -60.67 5.14
CA ASN A 7 14.50 -59.50 4.72
C ASN A 7 15.29 -58.23 5.08
N HIS A 8 15.93 -57.61 4.11
CA HIS A 8 16.47 -56.24 4.24
C HIS A 8 15.31 -55.23 4.08
N ARG A 9 14.79 -54.72 5.18
CA ARG A 9 13.97 -53.49 5.17
C ARG A 9 14.90 -52.32 4.99
N SER A 10 14.86 -51.66 3.82
CA SER A 10 15.46 -50.34 3.57
C SER A 10 14.68 -49.31 4.37
N LEU A 11 15.33 -48.71 5.36
CA LEU A 11 14.84 -47.52 6.08
C LEU A 11 15.11 -46.30 5.22
N THR A 12 14.14 -45.97 4.36
CA THR A 12 14.17 -44.66 3.66
C THR A 12 13.78 -43.60 4.67
N THR A 13 14.77 -42.90 5.21
CA THR A 13 14.56 -41.71 6.05
C THR A 13 14.02 -40.61 5.13
N VAL A 14 12.73 -40.36 5.19
CA VAL A 14 12.11 -39.20 4.53
C VAL A 14 12.52 -37.99 5.30
N TYR A 15 13.54 -37.27 4.85
CA TYR A 15 13.83 -35.94 5.30
C TYR A 15 12.69 -35.04 4.82
N LYS A 16 11.82 -34.66 5.74
CA LYS A 16 10.81 -33.64 5.51
C LYS A 16 11.61 -32.34 5.37
N GLU A 17 11.76 -31.85 4.13
CA GLU A 17 12.33 -30.52 3.90
C GLU A 17 11.57 -29.53 4.76
N GLN A 18 12.22 -29.02 5.78
CA GLN A 18 11.67 -27.98 6.63
C GLN A 18 11.71 -26.71 5.78
N LYS A 19 10.55 -26.36 5.20
CA LYS A 19 10.39 -25.14 4.41
C LYS A 19 10.81 -23.98 5.31
N MET A 20 12.00 -23.42 5.07
CA MET A 20 12.49 -22.29 5.83
C MET A 20 11.51 -21.14 5.64
N SER A 21 10.90 -20.67 6.73
CA SER A 21 10.04 -19.51 6.71
C SER A 21 10.90 -18.27 6.53
N LEU A 22 10.73 -17.56 5.41
CA LEU A 22 11.37 -16.27 5.19
C LEU A 22 10.54 -15.18 5.88
N VAL A 23 11.21 -14.30 6.58
CA VAL A 23 10.61 -13.12 7.20
C VAL A 23 11.09 -11.88 6.46
N ARG A 24 10.15 -11.05 6.04
CA ARG A 24 10.42 -9.76 5.41
C ARG A 24 9.88 -8.64 6.28
N VAL A 25 10.71 -7.62 6.51
CA VAL A 25 10.30 -6.38 7.18
C VAL A 25 10.50 -5.23 6.19
N LEU A 26 9.44 -4.45 5.99
CA LEU A 26 9.43 -3.28 5.13
C LEU A 26 9.52 -2.03 6.00
N VAL A 27 10.49 -1.16 5.74
CA VAL A 27 10.76 0.02 6.57
C VAL A 27 10.79 1.27 5.70
N GLY A 28 9.73 2.08 5.81
CA GLY A 28 9.69 3.43 5.26
C GLY A 28 10.33 4.43 6.22
N THR A 29 11.15 5.32 5.71
CA THR A 29 11.83 6.36 6.48
C THR A 29 11.82 7.70 5.74
N ARG A 30 12.24 8.76 6.42
CA ARG A 30 12.48 10.08 5.78
C ARG A 30 13.66 10.11 4.80
N LYS A 31 14.45 9.02 4.74
CA LYS A 31 15.67 8.95 3.92
C LYS A 31 15.61 7.89 2.83
N GLY A 32 14.46 7.25 2.66
CA GLY A 32 14.24 6.19 1.70
C GLY A 32 13.58 4.96 2.32
N ALA A 33 13.47 3.91 1.52
CA ALA A 33 12.89 2.63 1.89
C ALA A 33 13.96 1.56 2.10
N PHE A 34 13.70 0.63 3.03
CA PHE A 34 14.54 -0.52 3.27
C PHE A 34 13.70 -1.80 3.26
N VAL A 35 14.28 -2.86 2.72
CA VAL A 35 13.72 -4.21 2.77
C VAL A 35 14.69 -5.09 3.54
N LEU A 36 14.24 -5.63 4.67
CA LEU A 36 15.02 -6.50 5.51
C LEU A 36 14.51 -7.93 5.35
N MET A 37 15.42 -8.85 5.09
CA MET A 37 15.11 -10.28 4.93
C MET A 37 15.83 -11.10 5.99
N SER A 38 15.13 -12.09 6.55
CA SER A 38 15.73 -13.04 7.49
C SER A 38 15.11 -14.42 7.31
N ASP A 39 15.77 -15.44 7.84
CA ASP A 39 15.19 -16.75 8.04
C ASP A 39 14.20 -16.76 9.22
N GLY A 40 13.56 -17.89 9.48
CA GLY A 40 12.61 -18.03 10.59
C GLY A 40 13.22 -17.80 11.97
N LYS A 41 14.54 -17.87 12.12
CA LYS A 41 15.22 -17.63 13.40
C LYS A 41 15.42 -16.16 13.72
N ARG A 42 15.47 -15.31 12.67
CA ARG A 42 15.63 -13.84 12.80
C ARG A 42 16.92 -13.40 13.51
N GLU A 43 17.95 -14.23 13.48
CA GLU A 43 19.24 -13.94 14.11
C GLU A 43 20.12 -13.04 13.23
N LYS A 44 19.95 -13.16 11.92
CA LYS A 44 20.67 -12.36 10.91
C LYS A 44 19.69 -11.76 9.92
N TRP A 45 20.02 -10.55 9.48
CA TRP A 45 19.20 -9.79 8.56
C TRP A 45 20.04 -9.31 7.38
N ASP A 46 19.57 -9.61 6.18
CA ASP A 46 20.06 -8.98 4.96
C ASP A 46 19.27 -7.70 4.74
N VAL A 47 19.96 -6.57 4.61
CA VAL A 47 19.36 -5.24 4.46
C VAL A 47 19.60 -4.73 3.06
N SER A 48 18.52 -4.46 2.32
CA SER A 48 18.53 -3.81 1.01
C SER A 48 18.01 -2.39 1.14
N GLY A 49 18.68 -1.42 0.52
CA GLY A 49 18.33 0.00 0.55
C GLY A 49 19.51 0.89 0.96
N PRO A 50 19.30 2.22 1.07
CA PRO A 50 18.03 2.89 0.87
C PRO A 50 17.57 2.90 -0.59
N HIS A 51 16.37 2.36 -0.87
CA HIS A 51 15.69 2.64 -2.12
C HIS A 51 15.10 4.04 -2.04
N PHE A 52 15.03 4.77 -3.17
CA PHE A 52 14.51 6.15 -3.22
C PHE A 52 15.25 7.10 -2.28
N ALA A 53 16.59 7.04 -2.25
CA ALA A 53 17.42 7.82 -1.34
C ALA A 53 17.05 9.32 -1.38
N GLY A 54 16.83 9.89 -0.19
CA GLY A 54 16.45 11.30 -0.03
C GLY A 54 14.95 11.59 -0.09
N TRP A 55 14.11 10.57 -0.33
CA TRP A 55 12.66 10.71 -0.32
C TRP A 55 12.04 10.21 1.00
N GLU A 56 10.98 10.86 1.43
CA GLU A 56 10.16 10.32 2.53
C GLU A 56 9.28 9.18 2.01
N ILE A 57 9.29 8.09 2.75
CA ILE A 57 8.41 6.92 2.50
C ILE A 57 7.41 6.83 3.63
N TYR A 58 6.17 7.19 3.36
CA TYR A 58 5.10 7.22 4.35
C TYR A 58 4.59 5.83 4.69
N HIS A 59 4.47 4.96 3.70
CA HIS A 59 3.97 3.61 3.90
C HIS A 59 4.59 2.62 2.92
N MET A 60 4.81 1.39 3.38
CA MET A 60 5.19 0.25 2.54
C MET A 60 4.32 -0.96 2.89
N LYS A 61 3.87 -1.68 1.89
CA LYS A 61 3.05 -2.89 2.09
C LYS A 61 3.36 -3.93 1.03
N GLY A 62 3.43 -5.20 1.47
CA GLY A 62 3.49 -6.35 0.57
C GLY A 62 2.08 -6.87 0.27
N SER A 63 1.87 -7.38 -0.94
CA SER A 63 0.60 -8.02 -1.31
C SER A 63 0.50 -9.40 -0.66
N PRO A 64 -0.61 -9.70 0.03
CA PRO A 64 -0.87 -11.06 0.49
C PRO A 64 -1.15 -12.03 -0.67
N ALA A 65 -1.68 -11.54 -1.79
CA ALA A 65 -2.02 -12.33 -2.97
C ALA A 65 -0.82 -12.63 -3.88
N ASP A 66 0.25 -11.83 -3.80
CA ASP A 66 1.51 -12.02 -4.53
C ASP A 66 2.70 -11.66 -3.65
N PRO A 67 3.46 -12.64 -3.14
CA PRO A 67 4.60 -12.39 -2.25
C PRO A 67 5.72 -11.53 -2.85
N ASN A 68 5.80 -11.44 -4.17
CA ASN A 68 6.81 -10.63 -4.87
C ASN A 68 6.37 -9.18 -5.05
N ARG A 69 5.06 -8.90 -4.92
CA ARG A 69 4.52 -7.55 -5.13
C ARG A 69 4.58 -6.72 -3.86
N LEU A 70 5.28 -5.60 -3.95
CA LEU A 70 5.38 -4.60 -2.88
C LEU A 70 4.98 -3.24 -3.42
N TYR A 71 4.45 -2.40 -2.54
CA TYR A 71 4.16 -0.99 -2.81
C TYR A 71 4.87 -0.10 -1.80
N ALA A 72 5.27 1.10 -2.25
CA ALA A 72 5.84 2.14 -1.41
C ALA A 72 5.24 3.50 -1.78
N SER A 73 4.80 4.24 -0.77
CA SER A 73 4.27 5.60 -0.90
C SER A 73 5.41 6.59 -0.70
N GLN A 74 5.94 7.11 -1.80
CA GLN A 74 7.07 8.03 -1.87
C GLN A 74 6.57 9.47 -1.96
N SER A 75 7.10 10.37 -1.14
CA SER A 75 6.71 11.78 -1.10
C SER A 75 7.90 12.71 -1.11
N SER A 76 7.72 13.89 -1.70
CA SER A 76 8.66 14.99 -1.69
C SER A 76 7.91 16.30 -1.73
N GLY A 77 8.38 17.29 -0.97
CA GLY A 77 7.83 18.65 -1.02
C GLY A 77 8.06 19.35 -2.37
N TRP A 78 8.99 18.84 -3.21
CA TRP A 78 9.33 19.43 -4.52
C TRP A 78 8.68 18.69 -5.68
N PHE A 79 8.64 17.35 -5.60
CA PHE A 79 8.22 16.49 -6.73
C PHE A 79 6.87 15.82 -6.48
N GLY A 80 6.24 16.12 -5.35
CA GLY A 80 4.93 15.57 -5.01
C GLY A 80 4.98 14.12 -4.56
N GLN A 81 3.90 13.42 -4.82
CA GLN A 81 3.63 12.07 -4.37
C GLN A 81 3.77 11.06 -5.52
N ILE A 82 4.43 9.94 -5.25
CA ILE A 82 4.59 8.84 -6.20
C ILE A 82 4.31 7.53 -5.47
N ILE A 83 3.56 6.62 -6.09
CA ILE A 83 3.50 5.23 -5.66
C ILE A 83 4.50 4.44 -6.48
N GLN A 84 5.39 3.75 -5.79
CA GLN A 84 6.32 2.80 -6.38
C GLN A 84 5.82 1.38 -6.19
N ARG A 85 6.04 0.52 -7.19
CA ARG A 85 5.73 -0.91 -7.15
C ARG A 85 6.97 -1.73 -7.47
N SER A 86 7.13 -2.83 -6.75
CA SER A 86 8.07 -3.90 -7.07
C SER A 86 7.29 -5.17 -7.38
N ASP A 87 7.73 -5.94 -8.36
CA ASP A 87 7.18 -7.25 -8.72
C ASP A 87 8.22 -8.39 -8.51
N ASP A 88 9.33 -8.09 -7.82
CA ASP A 88 10.44 -9.02 -7.57
C ASP A 88 10.91 -9.06 -6.11
N GLY A 89 10.01 -8.69 -5.20
CA GLY A 89 10.26 -8.74 -3.76
C GLY A 89 11.09 -7.58 -3.22
N GLY A 90 11.14 -6.46 -3.94
CA GLY A 90 11.84 -5.24 -3.53
C GLY A 90 13.23 -5.08 -4.12
N LYS A 91 13.62 -5.92 -5.09
CA LYS A 91 14.93 -5.81 -5.77
C LYS A 91 14.94 -4.65 -6.77
N THR A 92 13.87 -4.55 -7.57
CA THR A 92 13.66 -3.44 -8.50
C THR A 92 12.32 -2.76 -8.25
N TRP A 93 12.23 -1.49 -8.60
CA TRP A 93 11.07 -0.66 -8.37
C TRP A 93 10.73 0.17 -9.61
N HIS A 94 9.45 0.39 -9.83
CA HIS A 94 8.95 1.23 -10.92
C HIS A 94 7.65 1.92 -10.50
N GLN A 95 7.36 3.06 -11.14
CA GLN A 95 6.07 3.72 -11.00
C GLN A 95 5.04 3.00 -11.88
N PRO A 96 3.90 2.51 -11.35
CA PRO A 96 2.86 1.88 -12.15
C PRO A 96 2.34 2.81 -13.25
N GLY A 97 2.14 2.25 -14.46
CA GLY A 97 1.70 3.02 -15.64
C GLY A 97 2.83 3.60 -16.49
N LEU A 98 4.07 3.57 -16.01
CA LEU A 98 5.24 3.81 -16.87
C LEU A 98 5.78 2.48 -17.39
N PRO A 99 6.40 2.47 -18.60
CA PRO A 99 7.03 1.27 -19.12
C PRO A 99 8.06 0.70 -18.14
N ALA A 100 8.03 -0.61 -17.90
CA ALA A 100 9.00 -1.27 -17.05
C ALA A 100 10.41 -1.12 -17.63
N GLY A 101 11.38 -0.77 -16.79
CA GLY A 101 12.79 -0.64 -17.17
C GLY A 101 13.14 0.65 -17.94
N GLN A 102 12.21 1.55 -18.18
CA GLN A 102 12.59 2.90 -18.58
C GLN A 102 13.12 3.64 -17.34
N PRO A 103 14.34 4.20 -17.40
CA PRO A 103 14.74 5.17 -16.41
C PRO A 103 13.68 6.28 -16.42
N ALA A 104 13.31 6.77 -15.24
CA ALA A 104 12.49 7.96 -15.12
C ALA A 104 13.06 8.99 -16.11
N ALA A 105 12.19 9.58 -16.92
CA ALA A 105 12.63 10.63 -17.85
C ALA A 105 13.49 11.65 -17.11
N PRO A 106 14.53 12.23 -17.71
CA PRO A 106 15.31 13.28 -17.06
C PRO A 106 14.37 14.40 -16.61
N GLY A 107 14.25 14.57 -15.34
CA GLY A 107 13.33 15.50 -14.71
C GLY A 107 12.67 14.94 -13.45
N PRO A 108 11.88 15.74 -12.74
CA PRO A 108 11.16 15.25 -11.57
C PRO A 108 10.18 14.15 -11.99
N PRO A 109 10.06 13.08 -11.18
CA PRO A 109 9.04 12.06 -11.40
C PRO A 109 7.65 12.71 -11.42
N GLN A 110 6.76 12.20 -12.27
CA GLN A 110 5.41 12.75 -12.36
C GLN A 110 4.64 12.44 -11.06
N SER A 111 4.09 13.48 -10.46
CA SER A 111 3.24 13.37 -9.28
C SER A 111 1.98 12.55 -9.57
N GLU A 112 1.48 11.83 -8.58
CA GLU A 112 0.19 11.11 -8.63
C GLU A 112 -1.03 12.05 -8.59
N SER A 113 -0.83 13.39 -8.42
CA SER A 113 -1.93 14.35 -8.27
C SER A 113 -2.98 14.30 -9.39
N ASN A 114 -2.58 13.92 -10.60
CA ASN A 114 -3.52 13.77 -11.71
C ASN A 114 -4.22 12.41 -11.74
N LYS A 115 -3.73 11.42 -10.97
CA LYS A 115 -4.32 10.09 -10.89
C LYS A 115 -5.33 9.96 -9.76
N PHE A 116 -5.16 10.75 -8.70
CA PHE A 116 -6.07 10.81 -7.56
C PHE A 116 -7.08 11.94 -7.73
N ALA A 117 -7.98 11.78 -8.71
CA ALA A 117 -9.04 12.76 -8.95
C ALA A 117 -10.22 12.51 -8.01
N TYR A 118 -10.60 13.51 -7.22
CA TYR A 118 -11.77 13.44 -6.34
C TYR A 118 -13.06 13.47 -7.16
N ASP A 119 -13.97 12.57 -6.83
CA ASP A 119 -15.30 12.58 -7.40
C ASP A 119 -16.08 13.78 -6.85
N THR A 120 -16.51 14.68 -7.73
CA THR A 120 -17.33 15.86 -7.39
C THR A 120 -18.82 15.60 -7.48
N SER A 121 -19.24 14.40 -7.91
CA SER A 121 -20.64 13.97 -7.85
C SER A 121 -21.03 13.58 -6.42
N SER A 122 -22.29 13.55 -6.12
CA SER A 122 -22.84 12.93 -4.91
C SER A 122 -24.14 12.25 -5.23
N ASP A 123 -24.42 11.14 -4.57
CA ASP A 123 -25.68 10.39 -4.68
C ASP A 123 -26.89 11.24 -4.26
N THR A 124 -26.64 12.29 -3.49
CA THR A 124 -27.69 13.24 -3.06
C THR A 124 -27.84 14.44 -4.01
N GLY A 125 -27.14 14.47 -5.13
CA GLY A 125 -27.11 15.60 -6.08
C GLY A 125 -26.34 16.82 -5.58
N LYS A 126 -25.69 16.75 -4.42
CA LYS A 126 -24.82 17.81 -3.89
C LYS A 126 -23.37 17.47 -4.24
N ARG A 127 -22.68 18.41 -4.87
CA ARG A 127 -21.26 18.25 -5.19
C ARG A 127 -20.43 18.27 -3.92
N LEU A 128 -19.54 17.29 -3.79
CA LEU A 128 -18.56 17.20 -2.69
C LEU A 128 -17.29 17.93 -3.08
N THR A 129 -17.36 19.26 -3.20
CA THR A 129 -16.24 20.08 -3.69
C THR A 129 -15.42 20.69 -2.56
N THR A 130 -16.01 20.84 -1.37
CA THR A 130 -15.35 21.47 -0.21
C THR A 130 -15.60 20.70 1.07
N HIS A 131 -14.73 20.90 2.03
CA HIS A 131 -14.88 20.49 3.42
C HIS A 131 -14.77 21.72 4.35
N GLN A 132 -15.20 21.59 5.59
CA GLN A 132 -15.06 22.63 6.59
C GLN A 132 -13.62 22.69 7.12
N PHE A 133 -13.12 23.89 7.36
CA PHE A 133 -11.85 24.11 8.06
C PHE A 133 -12.12 24.54 9.52
N TYR A 134 -11.10 24.50 10.37
CA TYR A 134 -11.26 24.77 11.82
C TYR A 134 -11.69 26.20 12.15
N ASP A 135 -11.47 27.14 11.25
CA ASP A 135 -11.93 28.54 11.37
C ASP A 135 -13.34 28.77 10.82
N GLY A 136 -14.00 27.68 10.38
CA GLY A 136 -15.36 27.70 9.80
C GLY A 136 -15.41 28.01 8.30
N THR A 137 -14.27 28.29 7.66
CA THR A 137 -14.21 28.51 6.20
C THR A 137 -14.35 27.20 5.43
N GLN A 138 -14.66 27.30 4.14
CA GLN A 138 -14.75 26.16 3.24
C GLN A 138 -13.48 26.08 2.39
N HIS A 139 -12.84 24.90 2.41
CA HIS A 139 -11.67 24.60 1.61
C HIS A 139 -11.98 23.52 0.58
N PRO A 140 -11.39 23.58 -0.62
CA PRO A 140 -11.54 22.52 -1.60
C PRO A 140 -10.91 21.21 -1.09
N TRP A 141 -11.48 20.09 -1.49
CA TRP A 141 -10.80 18.81 -1.35
C TRP A 141 -9.63 18.75 -2.31
N GLU A 142 -8.42 18.53 -1.77
CA GLU A 142 -7.19 18.48 -2.54
C GLU A 142 -6.37 17.26 -2.20
N PHE A 143 -5.87 16.58 -3.23
CA PHE A 143 -4.92 15.49 -3.03
C PHE A 143 -3.56 16.08 -2.59
N LYS A 144 -3.06 15.63 -1.44
CA LYS A 144 -1.76 16.05 -0.91
C LYS A 144 -0.76 14.91 -0.88
N ARG A 145 -1.15 13.75 -0.36
CA ARG A 145 -0.27 12.58 -0.26
C ARG A 145 -1.02 11.30 0.02
N VAL A 146 -0.35 10.17 -0.24
CA VAL A 146 -0.83 8.84 0.14
C VAL A 146 -0.26 8.46 1.50
N TRP A 147 -1.13 8.27 2.49
CA TRP A 147 -0.77 7.86 3.83
C TRP A 147 -0.74 6.34 4.01
N HIS A 148 -1.57 5.60 3.29
CA HIS A 148 -1.69 4.16 3.41
C HIS A 148 -1.93 3.53 2.05
N VAL A 149 -1.21 2.47 1.75
CA VAL A 149 -1.49 1.57 0.62
C VAL A 149 -1.83 0.19 1.16
N GLU A 150 -2.95 -0.39 0.75
CA GLU A 150 -3.41 -1.69 1.21
C GLU A 150 -3.77 -2.58 0.01
N PRO A 151 -2.89 -3.52 -0.37
CA PRO A 151 -3.20 -4.50 -1.40
C PRO A 151 -4.31 -5.44 -0.97
N SER A 152 -5.15 -5.85 -1.92
CA SER A 152 -6.19 -6.86 -1.69
C SER A 152 -5.61 -8.16 -1.13
N LEU A 153 -6.41 -8.84 -0.32
CA LEU A 153 -6.03 -10.11 0.28
C LEU A 153 -5.96 -11.26 -0.72
N THR A 154 -6.68 -11.15 -1.85
CA THR A 154 -6.89 -12.26 -2.79
C THR A 154 -6.61 -11.91 -4.26
N ASP A 155 -6.63 -10.64 -4.62
CA ASP A 155 -6.42 -10.17 -6.00
C ASP A 155 -5.19 -9.26 -6.07
N PRO A 156 -4.09 -9.69 -6.72
CA PRO A 156 -2.85 -8.92 -6.77
C PRO A 156 -2.98 -7.61 -7.57
N GLU A 157 -3.96 -7.47 -8.44
CA GLU A 157 -4.18 -6.24 -9.22
C GLU A 157 -5.03 -5.21 -8.47
N THR A 158 -5.74 -5.61 -7.42
CA THR A 158 -6.51 -4.67 -6.60
C THR A 158 -5.67 -4.13 -5.44
N VAL A 159 -5.61 -2.80 -5.32
CA VAL A 159 -4.94 -2.09 -4.22
C VAL A 159 -5.75 -0.85 -3.83
N TYR A 160 -5.79 -0.55 -2.54
CA TYR A 160 -6.45 0.63 -1.99
C TYR A 160 -5.42 1.65 -1.54
N ALA A 161 -5.79 2.93 -1.60
CA ALA A 161 -4.98 4.03 -1.12
C ALA A 161 -5.82 4.97 -0.25
N GLY A 162 -5.33 5.22 0.97
CA GLY A 162 -5.83 6.24 1.86
C GLY A 162 -5.00 7.51 1.71
N VAL A 163 -5.66 8.63 1.48
CA VAL A 163 -4.98 9.89 1.13
C VAL A 163 -5.30 11.03 2.10
N GLU A 164 -4.55 12.08 2.00
CA GLU A 164 -4.84 13.42 2.52
C GLU A 164 -5.15 14.34 1.32
N ASP A 165 -6.21 15.16 1.30
CA ASP A 165 -7.32 15.21 2.26
C ASP A 165 -8.13 13.92 2.18
N ALA A 166 -8.72 13.55 3.31
CA ALA A 166 -9.33 12.23 3.49
C ALA A 166 -10.21 11.76 2.33
N ALA A 167 -9.74 10.75 1.63
CA ALA A 167 -10.49 9.95 0.68
C ALA A 167 -9.90 8.55 0.58
N LEU A 168 -10.72 7.60 0.14
CA LEU A 168 -10.34 6.24 -0.14
C LEU A 168 -10.39 6.00 -1.65
N PHE A 169 -9.27 5.57 -2.22
CA PHE A 169 -9.17 5.22 -3.63
C PHE A 169 -8.94 3.72 -3.80
N ARG A 170 -9.36 3.21 -4.94
CA ARG A 170 -9.13 1.83 -5.39
C ARG A 170 -8.50 1.84 -6.76
N SER A 171 -7.51 1.00 -6.96
CA SER A 171 -7.01 0.58 -8.26
C SER A 171 -7.37 -0.90 -8.47
N SER A 172 -7.68 -1.28 -9.70
CA SER A 172 -7.90 -2.67 -10.13
C SER A 172 -6.90 -3.11 -11.21
N ASP A 173 -5.81 -2.37 -11.38
CA ASP A 173 -4.78 -2.59 -12.38
C ASP A 173 -3.35 -2.44 -11.82
N GLY A 174 -3.19 -2.76 -10.54
CA GLY A 174 -1.90 -2.77 -9.85
C GLY A 174 -1.33 -1.37 -9.61
N GLY A 175 -2.17 -0.36 -9.44
CA GLY A 175 -1.77 1.00 -9.11
C GLY A 175 -1.56 1.91 -10.33
N LYS A 176 -1.92 1.49 -11.54
CA LYS A 176 -1.76 2.33 -12.75
C LYS A 176 -2.79 3.44 -12.79
N ASN A 177 -4.06 3.10 -12.51
CA ASN A 177 -5.18 4.03 -12.45
C ASN A 177 -5.89 3.92 -11.12
N TRP A 178 -6.45 5.03 -10.65
CA TRP A 178 -7.11 5.13 -9.36
C TRP A 178 -8.50 5.72 -9.51
N GLN A 179 -9.45 5.15 -8.81
CA GLN A 179 -10.83 5.62 -8.74
C GLN A 179 -11.20 5.83 -7.27
N GLU A 180 -11.76 6.99 -6.96
CA GLU A 180 -12.29 7.24 -5.63
C GLU A 180 -13.47 6.33 -5.32
N LEU A 181 -13.59 5.92 -4.05
CA LEU A 181 -14.79 5.34 -3.47
C LEU A 181 -15.57 6.47 -2.77
N PRO A 182 -16.49 7.17 -3.48
CA PRO A 182 -17.04 8.45 -3.05
C PRO A 182 -17.97 8.32 -1.84
N GLY A 183 -18.48 7.13 -1.55
CA GLY A 183 -19.35 6.86 -0.41
C GLY A 183 -18.74 7.27 0.93
N LEU A 184 -17.43 7.30 1.04
CA LEU A 184 -16.74 7.73 2.27
C LEU A 184 -16.93 9.23 2.51
N ARG A 185 -16.52 10.10 1.60
CA ARG A 185 -16.71 11.55 1.74
C ARG A 185 -18.18 11.95 1.66
N GLY A 186 -18.99 11.19 0.93
CA GLY A 186 -20.45 11.32 0.86
C GLY A 186 -21.18 10.87 2.13
N HIS A 187 -20.50 10.24 3.09
CA HIS A 187 -21.10 9.91 4.38
C HIS A 187 -21.70 11.15 5.05
N GLY A 188 -22.80 11.00 5.79
CA GLY A 188 -23.57 12.11 6.34
C GLY A 188 -22.78 13.09 7.24
N THR A 189 -21.61 12.69 7.76
CA THR A 189 -20.70 13.56 8.52
C THR A 189 -19.59 14.18 7.65
N GLY A 190 -19.33 13.63 6.46
CA GLY A 190 -18.20 14.03 5.59
C GLY A 190 -18.09 15.54 5.34
N PRO A 191 -19.18 16.23 4.97
CA PRO A 191 -19.15 17.70 4.76
C PRO A 191 -18.77 18.52 6.00
N LYS A 192 -18.82 17.94 7.17
CA LYS A 192 -18.47 18.59 8.46
C LYS A 192 -17.09 18.21 8.96
N TRP A 193 -16.35 17.35 8.24
CA TRP A 193 -15.00 16.97 8.65
C TRP A 193 -14.07 18.17 8.57
N GLN A 194 -13.22 18.27 9.59
CA GLN A 194 -12.22 19.32 9.70
C GLN A 194 -10.85 18.70 9.88
N PRO A 195 -9.79 19.26 9.27
CA PRO A 195 -8.45 18.80 9.52
C PRO A 195 -8.04 19.07 10.97
N GLY A 196 -7.29 18.14 11.56
CA GLY A 196 -6.52 18.40 12.76
C GLY A 196 -5.20 19.11 12.43
N ALA A 197 -4.33 19.31 13.42
CA ALA A 197 -3.01 19.92 13.23
C ALA A 197 -2.12 19.15 12.22
N GLY A 198 -2.34 17.86 12.04
CA GLY A 198 -1.65 17.00 11.06
C GLY A 198 -2.41 16.77 9.75
N GLY A 199 -3.50 17.49 9.50
CA GLY A 199 -4.37 17.29 8.34
C GLY A 199 -5.49 16.27 8.57
N MET A 200 -6.24 15.97 7.53
CA MET A 200 -7.22 14.87 7.47
C MET A 200 -6.59 13.67 6.74
N CYS A 201 -5.89 12.84 7.46
CA CYS A 201 -5.13 11.75 6.87
C CYS A 201 -5.89 10.44 7.01
N LEU A 202 -6.25 9.80 5.89
CA LEU A 202 -6.72 8.42 5.92
C LEU A 202 -5.49 7.50 6.06
N HIS A 203 -5.14 7.17 7.28
CA HIS A 203 -3.89 6.49 7.65
C HIS A 203 -4.05 5.01 7.95
N THR A 204 -5.29 4.49 8.00
CA THR A 204 -5.54 3.07 8.29
C THR A 204 -6.60 2.52 7.36
N ILE A 205 -6.29 1.40 6.71
CA ILE A 205 -7.21 0.59 5.93
C ILE A 205 -7.04 -0.85 6.40
N ILE A 206 -8.15 -1.50 6.77
CA ILE A 206 -8.19 -2.91 7.16
C ILE A 206 -9.23 -3.60 6.30
N LEU A 207 -8.80 -4.59 5.53
CA LEU A 207 -9.66 -5.44 4.74
C LEU A 207 -10.12 -6.62 5.59
N ASP A 208 -11.42 -6.91 5.59
CA ASP A 208 -11.98 -8.04 6.32
C ASP A 208 -11.70 -9.36 5.55
N PRO A 209 -10.92 -10.30 6.10
CA PRO A 209 -10.62 -11.55 5.42
C PRO A 209 -11.83 -12.47 5.26
N SER A 210 -12.88 -12.27 6.08
CA SER A 210 -14.12 -13.06 6.04
C SER A 210 -15.18 -12.47 5.10
N ASN A 211 -15.04 -11.19 4.74
CA ASN A 211 -15.98 -10.50 3.85
C ASN A 211 -15.24 -9.49 2.95
N PRO A 212 -14.93 -9.85 1.70
CA PRO A 212 -14.18 -8.97 0.78
C PRO A 212 -14.83 -7.62 0.47
N GLY A 213 -16.13 -7.50 0.72
CA GLY A 213 -16.87 -6.24 0.57
C GLY A 213 -16.78 -5.31 1.78
N ARG A 214 -16.14 -5.73 2.89
CA ARG A 214 -16.05 -4.94 4.12
C ARG A 214 -14.65 -4.37 4.29
N ILE A 215 -14.59 -3.05 4.45
CA ILE A 215 -13.36 -2.29 4.68
C ILE A 215 -13.58 -1.43 5.93
N PHE A 216 -12.64 -1.47 6.86
CA PHE A 216 -12.57 -0.56 7.98
C PHE A 216 -11.47 0.47 7.74
N ILE A 217 -11.75 1.72 8.05
CA ILE A 217 -10.78 2.81 7.86
C ILE A 217 -10.74 3.71 9.09
N ALA A 218 -9.60 4.41 9.26
CA ALA A 218 -9.49 5.48 10.22
C ALA A 218 -8.83 6.71 9.58
N ILE A 219 -9.39 7.87 9.94
CA ILE A 219 -9.01 9.19 9.43
C ILE A 219 -8.70 10.09 10.62
N SER A 220 -7.55 10.76 10.60
CA SER A 220 -7.19 11.75 11.61
C SER A 220 -8.24 12.87 11.63
N ALA A 221 -8.74 13.17 12.84
CA ALA A 221 -9.73 14.21 13.13
C ALA A 221 -11.14 13.98 12.56
N ALA A 222 -11.38 12.91 11.76
CA ALA A 222 -12.71 12.60 11.21
C ALA A 222 -13.35 11.36 11.83
N GLY A 223 -12.55 10.37 12.30
CA GLY A 223 -13.03 9.18 12.99
C GLY A 223 -12.70 7.86 12.28
N ALA A 224 -13.42 6.81 12.69
CA ALA A 224 -13.31 5.46 12.10
C ALA A 224 -14.66 5.07 11.47
N PHE A 225 -14.61 4.35 10.34
CA PHE A 225 -15.75 3.98 9.50
C PHE A 225 -15.68 2.54 9.07
#